data_83a3c6aa633d06a74b1cf2cafb58385d
#
_entry.id   83a3c6aa633d06a74b1cf2cafb58385d
#
_cell.length_a   1.000
_cell.length_b   1.000
_cell.length_c   1.000
_cell.angle_alpha   90.00
_cell.angle_beta   90.00
_cell.angle_gamma   90.00
#
_symmetry.space_group_name_H-M   'P 1'
#
loop_
_entity.id
_entity.type
_entity.pdbx_description
1 polymer ?
#
loop_
_entity_poly.entity_id
_entity_poly.type
_entity_poly.pdbx_seq_one_letter_code
_entity_poly.pdbx_strand_id
1 'polypeptide(L)'
;ARVLGITPEYLLGIQKENKKVPSEIVMIYEKLEQPRQEKVLDFAKEQLDEQEKSKAVSIFEKLSNEDYIIDYVEGLVAAGHGTFQEDNLHMEVKLRAADVPNKYDTIAKVAGDSMEPLIEDNDLLFIKITSQVDVNDIGIFQINGKNFVKKLKRDYDGSWYLQSLNSGYEEIYLTEDDDIRTIGEVVDIYKG
;
A
#
# COMPACT_ATOMS: atom_id res chain seq x y z
N ALA A 1 -27.94 -45.22 0.08
CA ALA A 1 -28.42 -44.11 -0.77
C ALA A 1 -29.57 -44.46 -1.75
N ARG A 2 -29.88 -45.76 -1.97
CA ARG A 2 -30.97 -46.16 -2.89
C ARG A 2 -32.34 -46.33 -2.24
N VAL A 3 -32.47 -46.11 -0.95
CA VAL A 3 -33.71 -46.40 -0.22
C VAL A 3 -34.67 -45.18 -0.15
N LEU A 4 -34.22 -43.97 -0.40
CA LEU A 4 -35.05 -42.76 -0.25
C LEU A 4 -35.23 -41.92 -1.54
N GLY A 5 -34.74 -42.37 -2.69
CA GLY A 5 -34.92 -41.66 -3.96
C GLY A 5 -34.29 -40.24 -4.02
N ILE A 6 -33.38 -39.93 -3.12
CA ILE A 6 -32.74 -38.62 -3.00
C ILE A 6 -31.36 -38.68 -3.68
N THR A 7 -31.07 -37.70 -4.54
CA THR A 7 -29.76 -37.61 -5.21
C THR A 7 -28.71 -36.99 -4.28
N PRO A 8 -27.40 -37.30 -4.48
CA PRO A 8 -26.33 -36.72 -3.68
C PRO A 8 -26.30 -35.20 -3.72
N GLU A 9 -26.69 -34.57 -4.82
CA GLU A 9 -26.74 -33.11 -5.04
C GLU A 9 -27.79 -32.47 -4.13
N TYR A 10 -28.92 -33.16 -3.89
CA TYR A 10 -29.96 -32.68 -2.99
C TYR A 10 -29.48 -32.68 -1.53
N LEU A 11 -28.70 -33.68 -1.11
CA LEU A 11 -28.13 -33.79 0.23
C LEU A 11 -27.05 -32.73 0.50
N LEU A 12 -26.38 -32.23 -0.54
CA LEU A 12 -25.34 -31.22 -0.45
C LEU A 12 -25.88 -29.78 -0.58
N GLY A 13 -27.19 -29.61 -0.74
CA GLY A 13 -27.81 -28.27 -0.89
C GLY A 13 -27.44 -27.55 -2.19
N ILE A 14 -26.84 -28.28 -3.16
CA ILE A 14 -26.47 -27.72 -4.47
C ILE A 14 -27.72 -27.69 -5.35
N GLN A 15 -28.58 -26.69 -5.12
CA GLN A 15 -29.61 -26.35 -6.10
C GLN A 15 -28.94 -25.62 -7.25
N LYS A 16 -28.70 -26.31 -8.36
CA LYS A 16 -28.53 -25.62 -9.64
C LYS A 16 -29.85 -24.93 -9.95
N GLU A 17 -29.95 -23.65 -9.68
CA GLU A 17 -30.96 -22.81 -10.29
C GLU A 17 -30.73 -22.84 -11.81
N ASN A 18 -31.40 -23.75 -12.52
CA ASN A 18 -31.63 -23.62 -13.94
C ASN A 18 -32.50 -22.38 -14.12
N LYS A 19 -31.90 -21.20 -14.28
CA LYS A 19 -32.59 -20.05 -14.86
C LYS A 19 -33.07 -20.51 -16.25
N LYS A 20 -34.35 -20.89 -16.33
CA LYS A 20 -34.99 -21.17 -17.62
C LYS A 20 -34.79 -19.92 -18.47
N VAL A 21 -34.11 -20.05 -19.61
CA VAL A 21 -34.12 -19.04 -20.68
C VAL A 21 -35.58 -18.69 -20.91
N PRO A 22 -35.98 -17.41 -20.90
CA PRO A 22 -37.38 -17.06 -21.10
C PRO A 22 -37.83 -17.71 -22.40
N SER A 23 -38.86 -18.54 -22.32
CA SER A 23 -39.37 -19.27 -23.48
C SER A 23 -39.80 -18.34 -24.62
N GLU A 24 -40.05 -17.10 -24.31
CA GLU A 24 -40.44 -16.05 -25.26
C GLU A 24 -39.29 -15.69 -26.26
N ILE A 25 -38.03 -15.57 -25.82
CA ILE A 25 -36.91 -15.24 -26.74
C ILE A 25 -36.66 -16.37 -27.73
N VAL A 26 -36.80 -17.62 -27.30
CA VAL A 26 -36.66 -18.79 -28.20
C VAL A 26 -37.79 -18.79 -29.23
N MET A 27 -39.04 -18.55 -28.79
CA MET A 27 -40.17 -18.48 -29.71
C MET A 27 -40.08 -17.32 -30.72
N ILE A 28 -39.51 -16.21 -30.34
CA ILE A 28 -39.26 -15.07 -31.25
C ILE A 28 -38.14 -15.43 -32.24
N TYR A 29 -37.03 -15.97 -31.71
CA TYR A 29 -35.87 -16.37 -32.55
C TYR A 29 -36.24 -17.37 -33.65
N GLU A 30 -37.05 -18.40 -33.32
CA GLU A 30 -37.49 -19.42 -34.27
C GLU A 30 -38.42 -18.88 -35.38
N LYS A 31 -39.08 -17.74 -35.16
CA LYS A 31 -39.95 -17.08 -36.17
C LYS A 31 -39.19 -16.14 -37.10
N LEU A 32 -37.92 -15.84 -36.79
CA LEU A 32 -37.11 -14.99 -37.65
C LEU A 32 -36.55 -15.74 -38.85
N GLU A 33 -36.42 -15.03 -39.95
CA GLU A 33 -35.68 -15.52 -41.12
C GLU A 33 -34.18 -15.62 -40.80
N GLN A 34 -33.48 -16.56 -41.45
CA GLN A 34 -32.08 -16.89 -41.18
C GLN A 34 -31.14 -15.67 -41.10
N PRO A 35 -31.18 -14.65 -41.96
CA PRO A 35 -30.31 -13.46 -41.85
C PRO A 35 -30.59 -12.61 -40.59
N ARG A 36 -31.79 -12.73 -40.02
CA ARG A 36 -32.17 -12.03 -38.79
C ARG A 36 -31.80 -12.84 -37.56
N GLN A 37 -31.87 -14.16 -37.64
CA GLN A 37 -31.38 -15.06 -36.59
C GLN A 37 -29.90 -14.86 -36.35
N GLU A 38 -29.07 -14.72 -37.41
CA GLU A 38 -27.64 -14.44 -37.31
C GLU A 38 -27.37 -13.11 -36.58
N LYS A 39 -28.10 -12.05 -36.92
CA LYS A 39 -27.94 -10.76 -36.22
C LYS A 39 -28.28 -10.81 -34.74
N VAL A 40 -29.32 -11.57 -34.37
CA VAL A 40 -29.70 -11.74 -32.95
C VAL A 40 -28.61 -12.52 -32.21
N LEU A 41 -28.06 -13.55 -32.85
CA LEU A 41 -27.00 -14.35 -32.29
C LEU A 41 -25.70 -13.53 -32.10
N ASP A 42 -25.35 -12.73 -33.10
CA ASP A 42 -24.16 -11.87 -33.03
C ASP A 42 -24.31 -10.81 -31.94
N PHE A 43 -25.46 -10.16 -31.85
CA PHE A 43 -25.76 -9.22 -30.75
C PHE A 43 -25.70 -9.89 -29.38
N ALA A 44 -26.24 -11.09 -29.23
CA ALA A 44 -26.19 -11.83 -27.96
C ALA A 44 -24.77 -12.21 -27.56
N LYS A 45 -23.89 -12.56 -28.53
CA LYS A 45 -22.47 -12.81 -28.31
C LYS A 45 -21.73 -11.55 -27.84
N GLU A 46 -22.00 -10.41 -28.52
CA GLU A 46 -21.42 -9.13 -28.16
C GLU A 46 -21.79 -8.73 -26.73
N GLN A 47 -23.06 -8.88 -26.35
CA GLN A 47 -23.51 -8.61 -24.97
C GLN A 47 -22.87 -9.56 -23.94
N LEU A 48 -22.63 -10.81 -24.28
CA LEU A 48 -21.95 -11.77 -23.42
C LEU A 48 -20.48 -11.38 -23.24
N ASP A 49 -19.80 -11.01 -24.32
CA ASP A 49 -18.39 -10.58 -24.31
C ASP A 49 -18.21 -9.28 -23.49
N GLU A 50 -19.12 -8.31 -23.65
CA GLU A 50 -19.14 -7.10 -22.80
C GLU A 50 -19.38 -7.44 -21.31
N GLN A 51 -20.29 -8.35 -21.02
CA GLN A 51 -20.55 -8.79 -19.65
C GLN A 51 -19.33 -9.51 -19.03
N GLU A 52 -18.63 -10.33 -19.81
CA GLU A 52 -17.43 -11.02 -19.35
C GLU A 52 -16.26 -10.05 -19.15
N LYS A 53 -16.06 -9.08 -20.04
CA LYS A 53 -15.09 -8.00 -19.88
C LYS A 53 -15.40 -7.14 -18.66
N SER A 54 -16.64 -6.77 -18.42
CA SER A 54 -17.03 -5.99 -17.24
C SER A 54 -16.84 -6.78 -15.92
N LYS A 55 -17.05 -8.09 -15.93
CA LYS A 55 -16.74 -8.96 -14.77
C LYS A 55 -15.24 -9.07 -14.54
N ALA A 56 -14.43 -9.21 -15.61
CA ALA A 56 -12.98 -9.27 -15.50
C ALA A 56 -12.43 -7.95 -14.93
N VAL A 57 -12.88 -6.80 -15.43
CA VAL A 57 -12.51 -5.48 -14.89
C VAL A 57 -12.92 -5.35 -13.43
N SER A 58 -14.15 -5.74 -13.08
CA SER A 58 -14.64 -5.71 -11.68
C SER A 58 -13.84 -6.64 -10.74
N ILE A 59 -13.38 -7.80 -11.23
CA ILE A 59 -12.52 -8.70 -10.44
C ILE A 59 -11.11 -8.10 -10.30
N PHE A 60 -10.55 -7.51 -11.35
CA PHE A 60 -9.26 -6.82 -11.31
C PHE A 60 -9.32 -5.59 -10.41
N GLU A 61 -10.37 -4.77 -10.48
CA GLU A 61 -10.56 -3.64 -9.55
C GLU A 61 -10.75 -4.10 -8.10
N LYS A 62 -11.43 -5.20 -7.87
CA LYS A 62 -11.64 -5.75 -6.53
C LYS A 62 -10.36 -6.33 -5.94
N LEU A 63 -9.57 -7.06 -6.74
CA LEU A 63 -8.25 -7.57 -6.36
C LEU A 63 -7.24 -6.42 -6.17
N SER A 64 -7.31 -5.37 -7.01
CA SER A 64 -6.43 -4.20 -6.87
C SER A 64 -6.79 -3.30 -5.68
N ASN A 65 -8.06 -3.27 -5.26
CA ASN A 65 -8.51 -2.45 -4.13
C ASN A 65 -8.35 -3.15 -2.76
N GLU A 66 -8.27 -4.48 -2.71
CA GLU A 66 -8.01 -5.20 -1.47
C GLU A 66 -6.52 -5.26 -1.11
N ASP A 67 -5.64 -5.12 -2.11
CA ASP A 67 -4.19 -5.24 -1.93
C ASP A 67 -3.46 -3.90 -1.73
N TYR A 68 -4.13 -2.75 -1.89
CA TYR A 68 -3.51 -1.42 -1.76
C TYR A 68 -4.35 -0.49 -0.90
N ILE A 69 -3.65 0.33 -0.14
CA ILE A 69 -4.22 1.48 0.56
C ILE A 69 -3.68 2.79 -0.04
N ILE A 70 -4.45 3.85 0.11
CA ILE A 70 -4.01 5.21 -0.23
C ILE A 70 -3.71 5.93 1.08
N ASP A 71 -2.54 6.53 1.18
CA ASP A 71 -2.12 7.33 2.31
C ASP A 71 -1.32 8.55 1.83
N TYR A 72 -0.89 9.42 2.73
CA TYR A 72 -0.25 10.68 2.40
C TYR A 72 1.12 10.80 3.05
N VAL A 73 2.10 11.22 2.25
CA VAL A 73 3.42 11.63 2.75
C VAL A 73 3.32 13.08 3.20
N GLU A 74 3.63 13.34 4.48
CA GLU A 74 3.51 14.67 5.08
C GLU A 74 4.87 15.35 5.34
N GLY A 75 5.97 14.76 4.91
CA GLY A 75 7.28 15.37 5.12
C GLY A 75 8.41 14.75 4.31
N LEU A 76 9.48 15.51 4.15
CA LEU A 76 10.78 15.07 3.66
C LEU A 76 11.75 14.96 4.83
N VAL A 77 12.48 13.85 4.91
CA VAL A 77 13.57 13.66 5.85
C VAL A 77 14.86 13.40 5.12
N ALA A 78 15.92 14.10 5.50
CA ALA A 78 17.20 13.93 4.83
C ALA A 78 17.97 12.74 5.39
N ALA A 79 18.41 11.89 4.49
CA ALA A 79 19.51 11.01 4.72
C ALA A 79 20.79 11.70 4.15
N GLY A 80 21.39 12.60 4.91
CA GLY A 80 22.58 13.34 4.47
C GLY A 80 22.79 14.63 5.24
N HIS A 81 22.87 15.76 4.52
CA HIS A 81 23.15 17.09 5.11
C HIS A 81 21.94 17.78 5.76
N GLY A 82 20.82 17.07 5.95
CA GLY A 82 19.56 17.61 6.44
C GLY A 82 18.77 18.38 5.38
N THR A 83 17.45 18.21 5.41
CA THR A 83 16.53 19.04 4.60
C THR A 83 15.82 20.02 5.52
N PHE A 84 15.59 21.23 5.04
CA PHE A 84 14.65 22.13 5.70
C PHE A 84 13.25 21.53 5.60
N GLN A 85 12.45 21.75 6.63
CA GLN A 85 11.04 21.37 6.62
C GLN A 85 10.36 22.11 5.45
N GLU A 86 9.94 21.36 4.42
CA GLU A 86 9.01 21.91 3.43
C GLU A 86 7.60 21.70 3.99
N ASP A 87 7.01 22.78 4.47
CA ASP A 87 5.72 22.82 5.18
C ASP A 87 4.51 22.35 4.35
N ASN A 88 4.69 21.89 3.11
CA ASN A 88 3.60 21.59 2.18
C ASN A 88 3.80 20.33 1.34
N LEU A 89 4.63 19.38 1.75
CA LEU A 89 4.67 18.11 1.03
C LEU A 89 3.46 17.27 1.47
N HIS A 90 2.38 17.36 0.71
CA HIS A 90 1.21 16.51 0.85
C HIS A 90 1.08 15.71 -0.44
N MET A 91 1.68 14.52 -0.47
CA MET A 91 1.74 13.67 -1.65
C MET A 91 0.98 12.38 -1.40
N GLU A 92 -0.02 12.10 -2.22
CA GLU A 92 -0.74 10.84 -2.20
C GLU A 92 0.19 9.69 -2.64
N VAL A 93 0.19 8.60 -1.89
CA VAL A 93 0.94 7.39 -2.19
C VAL A 93 0.03 6.17 -2.15
N LYS A 94 0.28 5.25 -3.06
CA LYS A 94 -0.42 3.97 -3.13
C LYS A 94 0.49 2.87 -2.58
N LEU A 95 0.11 2.29 -1.45
CA LEU A 95 0.91 1.33 -0.71
C LEU A 95 0.27 -0.05 -0.76
N ARG A 96 1.09 -1.10 -0.86
CA ARG A 96 0.57 -2.48 -0.72
C ARG A 96 0.14 -2.70 0.73
N ALA A 97 -1.11 -3.09 0.94
CA ALA A 97 -1.68 -3.26 2.27
C ALA A 97 -0.90 -4.24 3.15
N ALA A 98 -0.29 -5.27 2.55
CA ALA A 98 0.52 -6.25 3.25
C ALA A 98 1.83 -5.69 3.83
N ASP A 99 2.33 -4.59 3.26
CA ASP A 99 3.61 -3.96 3.63
C ASP A 99 3.41 -2.73 4.54
N VAL A 100 2.16 -2.47 4.94
CA VAL A 100 1.83 -1.34 5.82
C VAL A 100 1.71 -1.83 7.26
N PRO A 101 2.44 -1.24 8.21
CA PRO A 101 2.37 -1.63 9.61
C PRO A 101 1.01 -1.28 10.23
N ASN A 102 0.59 -2.05 11.23
CA ASN A 102 -0.72 -1.86 11.88
C ASN A 102 -0.86 -0.53 12.66
N LYS A 103 0.26 0.11 13.01
CA LYS A 103 0.28 1.32 13.83
C LYS A 103 1.42 2.24 13.40
N TYR A 104 1.08 3.39 12.93
CA TYR A 104 1.95 4.54 12.66
C TYR A 104 1.08 5.81 12.68
N ASP A 105 1.70 6.96 12.75
CA ASP A 105 0.97 8.24 12.83
C ASP A 105 1.14 9.07 11.55
N THR A 106 2.27 8.92 10.84
CA THR A 106 2.56 9.66 9.61
C THR A 106 3.57 8.93 8.73
N ILE A 107 3.69 9.37 7.48
CA ILE A 107 4.66 8.87 6.51
C ILE A 107 5.58 10.00 6.07
N ALA A 108 6.89 9.73 6.03
CA ALA A 108 7.86 10.64 5.45
C ALA A 108 8.64 9.98 4.31
N LYS A 109 9.01 10.78 3.31
CA LYS A 109 9.85 10.35 2.21
C LYS A 109 11.33 10.63 2.51
N VAL A 110 12.18 9.67 2.19
CA VAL A 110 13.64 9.80 2.36
C VAL A 110 14.26 10.54 1.17
N ALA A 111 15.18 11.45 1.47
CA ALA A 111 16.02 12.11 0.49
C ALA A 111 17.49 11.91 0.85
N GLY A 112 18.24 11.17 0.02
CA GLY A 112 19.66 10.87 0.18
C GLY A 112 19.95 9.46 0.69
N ASP A 113 21.23 9.16 0.89
CA ASP A 113 21.80 7.82 0.99
C ASP A 113 22.52 7.52 2.32
N SER A 114 22.47 8.42 3.32
CA SER A 114 23.25 8.24 4.57
C SER A 114 22.79 7.07 5.43
N MET A 115 21.62 6.52 5.16
CA MET A 115 21.07 5.37 5.90
C MET A 115 21.10 4.07 5.08
N GLU A 116 21.76 4.08 3.92
CA GLU A 116 22.00 2.86 3.14
C GLU A 116 22.93 1.89 3.89
N PRO A 117 22.74 0.59 3.67
CA PRO A 117 21.82 -0.05 2.72
C PRO A 117 20.41 -0.30 3.27
N LEU A 118 20.12 0.05 4.51
CA LEU A 118 18.83 -0.27 5.14
C LEU A 118 17.71 0.62 4.62
N ILE A 119 17.97 1.92 4.53
CA ILE A 119 17.03 2.93 4.03
C ILE A 119 17.68 3.62 2.84
N GLU A 120 17.01 3.57 1.70
CA GLU A 120 17.51 4.10 0.43
C GLU A 120 16.80 5.40 0.06
N ASP A 121 17.38 6.13 -0.90
CA ASP A 121 16.75 7.34 -1.43
C ASP A 121 15.37 7.03 -2.03
N ASN A 122 14.39 7.87 -1.74
CA ASN A 122 12.98 7.73 -2.09
C ASN A 122 12.17 6.66 -1.32
N ASP A 123 12.74 5.90 -0.41
CA ASP A 123 11.97 5.05 0.49
C ASP A 123 10.95 5.87 1.30
N LEU A 124 9.86 5.21 1.70
CA LEU A 124 8.88 5.81 2.61
C LEU A 124 9.05 5.23 4.01
N LEU A 125 9.06 6.09 5.00
CA LEU A 125 9.19 5.70 6.41
C LEU A 125 7.86 5.85 7.12
N PHE A 126 7.39 4.78 7.74
CA PHE A 126 6.28 4.84 8.68
C PHE A 126 6.79 5.30 10.04
N ILE A 127 6.21 6.35 10.56
CA ILE A 127 6.70 7.07 11.74
C ILE A 127 5.63 7.07 12.82
N LYS A 128 6.03 6.71 14.03
CA LYS A 128 5.27 6.96 15.24
C LYS A 128 5.73 8.27 15.84
N ILE A 129 4.84 9.24 15.97
CA ILE A 129 5.17 10.55 16.58
C ILE A 129 5.43 10.35 18.06
N THR A 130 6.66 10.66 18.48
CA THR A 130 7.08 10.57 19.88
C THR A 130 8.25 11.52 20.13
N SER A 131 8.35 11.99 21.35
CA SER A 131 9.52 12.76 21.81
C SER A 131 10.66 11.89 22.35
N GLN A 132 10.51 10.57 22.33
CA GLN A 132 11.49 9.62 22.84
C GLN A 132 11.75 8.53 21.80
N VAL A 133 13.03 8.32 21.52
CA VAL A 133 13.54 7.21 20.70
C VAL A 133 14.59 6.48 21.53
N ASP A 134 14.54 5.16 21.53
CA ASP A 134 15.48 4.37 22.31
C ASP A 134 16.87 4.33 21.66
N VAL A 135 17.90 4.09 22.49
CA VAL A 135 19.29 3.98 21.99
C VAL A 135 19.40 2.78 21.06
N ASN A 136 19.99 3.01 19.91
CA ASN A 136 20.13 2.11 18.76
C ASN A 136 18.89 2.00 17.84
N ASP A 137 17.82 2.72 18.12
CA ASP A 137 16.69 2.79 17.20
C ASP A 137 16.86 3.94 16.20
N ILE A 138 16.11 3.86 15.10
CA ILE A 138 16.12 4.86 14.05
C ILE A 138 14.97 5.83 14.30
N GLY A 139 15.30 7.10 14.32
CA GLY A 139 14.34 8.18 14.53
C GLY A 139 14.48 9.30 13.52
N ILE A 140 13.49 10.18 13.56
CA ILE A 140 13.51 11.45 12.87
C ILE A 140 13.83 12.54 13.89
N PHE A 141 14.91 13.26 13.62
CA PHE A 141 15.43 14.32 14.50
C PHE A 141 15.48 15.63 13.73
N GLN A 142 15.02 16.68 14.35
CA GLN A 142 15.26 18.03 13.84
C GLN A 142 16.42 18.65 14.62
N ILE A 143 17.45 19.12 13.90
CA ILE A 143 18.60 19.80 14.49
C ILE A 143 18.77 21.11 13.74
N ASN A 144 18.69 22.22 14.47
CA ASN A 144 18.88 23.57 13.94
C ASN A 144 17.96 23.83 12.71
N GLY A 145 16.71 23.35 12.79
CA GLY A 145 15.70 23.51 11.76
C GLY A 145 15.80 22.55 10.57
N LYS A 146 16.75 21.61 10.58
CA LYS A 146 16.88 20.57 9.54
C LYS A 146 16.44 19.22 10.05
N ASN A 147 15.72 18.47 9.22
CA ASN A 147 15.25 17.13 9.56
C ASN A 147 16.24 16.06 9.10
N PHE A 148 16.49 15.08 9.96
CA PHE A 148 17.40 13.97 9.71
C PHE A 148 16.74 12.65 10.09
N VAL A 149 16.92 11.62 9.26
CA VAL A 149 16.72 10.23 9.65
C VAL A 149 18.06 9.64 10.06
N LYS A 150 18.21 9.21 11.29
CA LYS A 150 19.47 8.71 11.86
C LYS A 150 19.20 7.69 12.97
N LYS A 151 20.25 6.92 13.30
CA LYS A 151 20.26 6.02 14.43
C LYS A 151 20.72 6.77 15.68
N LEU A 152 19.92 6.75 16.74
CA LEU A 152 20.31 7.38 18.01
C LEU A 152 21.35 6.53 18.74
N LYS A 153 22.42 7.15 19.14
CA LYS A 153 23.53 6.48 19.84
C LYS A 153 23.96 7.27 21.08
N ARG A 154 24.59 6.55 22.00
CA ARG A 154 25.23 7.14 23.18
C ARG A 154 26.60 6.56 23.34
N ASP A 155 27.59 7.43 23.52
CA ASP A 155 28.98 7.05 23.74
C ASP A 155 29.27 6.65 25.20
N TYR A 156 30.46 6.10 25.45
CA TYR A 156 30.91 5.64 26.78
C TYR A 156 31.05 6.78 27.79
N ASP A 157 31.37 7.99 27.30
CA ASP A 157 31.44 9.21 28.15
C ASP A 157 30.07 9.81 28.46
N GLY A 158 28.99 9.25 27.86
CA GLY A 158 27.61 9.71 28.02
C GLY A 158 27.15 10.68 26.97
N SER A 159 28.00 11.09 26.04
CA SER A 159 27.64 11.96 24.92
C SER A 159 26.63 11.31 23.97
N TRP A 160 25.67 12.09 23.48
CA TRP A 160 24.69 11.64 22.51
C TRP A 160 25.13 12.04 21.11
N TYR A 161 24.90 11.14 20.16
CA TYR A 161 25.15 11.42 18.75
C TYR A 161 24.17 10.68 17.84
N LEU A 162 24.04 11.17 16.61
CA LEU A 162 23.25 10.57 15.56
C LEU A 162 24.20 9.91 14.55
N GLN A 163 23.99 8.62 14.35
CA GLN A 163 24.81 7.80 13.48
C GLN A 163 24.12 7.57 12.13
N SER A 164 24.86 7.75 11.05
CA SER A 164 24.51 7.25 9.73
C SER A 164 24.80 5.74 9.65
N LEU A 165 24.05 5.00 8.84
CA LEU A 165 24.37 3.60 8.54
C LEU A 165 25.41 3.49 7.42
N ASN A 166 25.41 4.44 6.51
CA ASN A 166 26.43 4.59 5.49
C ASN A 166 27.72 5.20 6.09
N SER A 167 28.80 4.43 6.07
CA SER A 167 30.09 4.80 6.64
C SER A 167 30.79 5.99 5.96
N GLY A 168 30.26 6.45 4.83
CA GLY A 168 30.73 7.66 4.14
C GLY A 168 30.32 8.97 4.83
N TYR A 169 29.50 8.88 5.88
CA TYR A 169 28.97 10.04 6.60
C TYR A 169 29.53 10.08 8.02
N GLU A 170 29.93 11.26 8.47
CA GLU A 170 30.38 11.50 9.84
C GLU A 170 29.18 11.46 10.83
N GLU A 171 29.48 11.12 12.07
CA GLU A 171 28.53 11.15 13.17
C GLU A 171 28.21 12.59 13.58
N ILE A 172 26.96 12.85 13.95
CA ILE A 172 26.52 14.16 14.42
C ILE A 172 26.42 14.12 15.94
N TYR A 173 27.41 14.68 16.62
CA TYR A 173 27.38 14.83 18.08
C TYR A 173 26.40 15.94 18.48
N LEU A 174 25.54 15.64 19.43
CA LEU A 174 24.53 16.56 19.93
C LEU A 174 25.11 17.39 21.09
N THR A 175 25.02 18.70 20.97
CA THR A 175 25.55 19.65 21.96
C THR A 175 24.45 20.47 22.61
N GLU A 176 24.76 21.14 23.73
CA GLU A 176 23.83 22.03 24.42
C GLU A 176 23.48 23.30 23.60
N ASP A 177 24.29 23.63 22.60
CA ASP A 177 24.08 24.77 21.73
C ASP A 177 23.14 24.48 20.57
N ASP A 178 22.77 23.20 20.34
CA ASP A 178 21.89 22.77 19.25
C ASP A 178 20.41 22.85 19.66
N ASP A 179 19.57 23.39 18.77
CA ASP A 179 18.10 23.23 18.88
C ASP A 179 17.71 21.85 18.37
N ILE A 180 17.48 20.92 19.31
CA ILE A 180 17.25 19.51 19.01
C ILE A 180 15.81 19.14 19.36
N ARG A 181 15.11 18.52 18.42
CA ARG A 181 13.77 17.95 18.62
C ARG A 181 13.71 16.54 18.06
N THR A 182 13.23 15.61 18.85
CA THR A 182 12.81 14.30 18.33
C THR A 182 11.40 14.45 17.76
N ILE A 183 11.23 14.10 16.48
CA ILE A 183 9.94 14.16 15.79
C ILE A 183 9.21 12.83 15.92
N GLY A 184 9.93 11.72 15.79
CA GLY A 184 9.34 10.40 15.89
C GLY A 184 10.32 9.26 15.71
N GLU A 185 9.82 8.07 15.95
CA GLU A 185 10.51 6.80 15.76
C GLU A 185 10.08 6.19 14.42
N VAL A 186 11.05 5.66 13.67
CA VAL A 186 10.76 4.87 12.44
C VAL A 186 10.33 3.48 12.85
N VAL A 187 9.09 3.13 12.56
CA VAL A 187 8.50 1.83 12.92
C VAL A 187 8.59 0.82 11.80
N ASP A 188 8.61 1.28 10.54
CA ASP A 188 8.79 0.41 9.38
C ASP A 188 9.25 1.20 8.13
N ILE A 189 9.69 0.49 7.09
CA ILE A 189 10.23 1.05 5.86
C ILE A 189 9.51 0.42 4.67
N TYR A 190 8.90 1.24 3.85
CA TYR A 190 8.31 0.81 2.58
C TYR A 190 9.30 1.07 1.44
N LYS A 191 9.71 -0.02 0.80
CA LYS A 191 10.59 0.03 -0.37
C LYS A 191 9.78 0.31 -1.64
N GLY A 192 10.16 1.35 -2.35
CA GLY A 192 9.52 1.80 -3.58
C GLY A 192 9.76 0.92 -4.80
#